data_41133ad5c21b0bb852aa87438a563129
#
_entry.id   41133ad5c21b0bb852aa87438a563129
#
_cell.length_a   1.000
_cell.length_b   1.000
_cell.length_c   1.000
_cell.angle_alpha   90.00
_cell.angle_beta   90.00
_cell.angle_gamma   90.00
#
_symmetry.space_group_name_H-M   'P 1'
#
loop_
_entity.id
_entity.type
_entity.pdbx_description
1 polymer ?
#
loop_
_entity_poly.entity_id
_entity_poly.type
_entity_poly.pdbx_seq_one_letter_code
_entity_poly.pdbx_strand_id
1 'polypeptide(L)'
;MSKSKVAITAGAVLLSAALAVMLFNSQQLEPSIESSRIEARIDPSPKSTQFANQPNQIWTYNCEFPEQRPETILLTCADGGWMVTEIKWNSWTLNGASGVGIYSENQCDPDCATGERLDSKVKVRLSNPIIHKGRNILQTLDIEPKNGSQLPGDRTSLSWNVAEFAIRMNWES
;
A
#
# COMPACT_ATOMS: atom_id res chain seq x y z
N MET A 1 -38.44 -54.97 4.95
CA MET A 1 -39.25 -55.02 6.19
C MET A 1 -38.30 -55.12 7.36
N SER A 2 -38.11 -54.08 8.14
CA SER A 2 -37.85 -54.17 9.56
C SER A 2 -37.98 -52.75 10.15
N LYS A 3 -38.94 -52.66 11.01
CA LYS A 3 -39.30 -51.46 11.80
C LYS A 3 -38.34 -51.36 12.99
N SER A 4 -37.76 -50.24 13.25
CA SER A 4 -37.19 -49.92 14.56
C SER A 4 -37.85 -48.68 15.11
N LYS A 5 -38.40 -48.88 16.27
CA LYS A 5 -39.26 -47.98 17.03
C LYS A 5 -38.43 -46.95 17.83
N VAL A 6 -38.98 -45.78 17.86
CA VAL A 6 -38.72 -44.62 18.71
C VAL A 6 -38.63 -45.01 20.20
N ALA A 7 -37.64 -44.43 20.89
CA ALA A 7 -37.67 -44.21 22.32
C ALA A 7 -37.43 -42.72 22.62
N ILE A 8 -38.49 -42.05 22.88
CA ILE A 8 -38.50 -40.72 23.53
C ILE A 8 -38.63 -40.99 25.02
N THR A 9 -37.67 -40.59 25.81
CA THR A 9 -37.89 -40.45 27.26
C THR A 9 -36.99 -39.36 27.85
N ALA A 10 -37.67 -38.37 28.35
CA ALA A 10 -37.42 -37.66 29.60
C ALA A 10 -36.05 -36.98 29.78
N GLY A 11 -36.06 -35.67 29.56
CA GLY A 11 -34.97 -34.76 29.92
C GLY A 11 -35.48 -33.33 30.18
N ALA A 12 -36.65 -33.17 30.74
CA ALA A 12 -37.26 -31.86 30.94
C ALA A 12 -37.60 -31.56 32.41
N VAL A 13 -36.63 -31.57 33.33
CA VAL A 13 -36.88 -31.10 34.73
C VAL A 13 -35.66 -30.41 35.39
N LEU A 14 -34.58 -30.10 34.73
CA LEU A 14 -33.44 -29.47 35.42
C LEU A 14 -33.05 -28.06 34.88
N LEU A 15 -33.96 -27.35 34.21
CA LEU A 15 -33.68 -26.02 33.66
C LEU A 15 -34.33 -24.84 34.41
N SER A 16 -34.97 -25.09 35.57
CA SER A 16 -35.66 -24.01 36.34
C SER A 16 -34.94 -23.49 37.58
N ALA A 17 -33.79 -24.06 37.95
CA ALA A 17 -33.08 -23.60 39.15
C ALA A 17 -31.86 -22.69 38.84
N ALA A 18 -31.44 -22.57 37.59
CA ALA A 18 -30.26 -21.76 37.26
C ALA A 18 -30.61 -20.29 36.91
N LEU A 19 -31.87 -19.97 36.64
CA LEU A 19 -32.27 -18.60 36.27
C LEU A 19 -32.48 -17.65 37.45
N ALA A 20 -32.65 -18.18 38.65
CA ALA A 20 -32.92 -17.36 39.83
C ALA A 20 -31.64 -16.80 40.52
N VAL A 21 -30.48 -17.34 40.24
CA VAL A 21 -29.22 -16.90 40.84
C VAL A 21 -28.54 -15.80 40.02
N MET A 22 -28.88 -15.64 38.73
CA MET A 22 -28.31 -14.60 37.91
C MET A 22 -28.99 -13.24 38.02
N LEU A 23 -30.18 -13.17 38.61
CA LEU A 23 -30.90 -11.90 38.77
C LEU A 23 -30.63 -11.18 40.09
N PHE A 24 -29.86 -11.80 41.00
CA PHE A 24 -29.53 -11.19 42.29
C PHE A 24 -28.14 -10.55 42.37
N ASN A 25 -27.34 -10.68 41.34
CA ASN A 25 -25.98 -10.17 41.33
C ASN A 25 -25.75 -8.94 40.45
N SER A 26 -26.81 -8.31 39.96
CA SER A 26 -26.72 -7.13 39.07
C SER A 26 -27.06 -5.81 39.78
N GLN A 27 -27.04 -5.76 41.08
CA GLN A 27 -27.34 -4.54 41.84
C GLN A 27 -26.24 -4.13 42.80
N GLN A 28 -24.98 -4.22 42.42
CA GLN A 28 -23.93 -3.48 43.14
C GLN A 28 -22.68 -3.37 42.31
N LEU A 29 -22.67 -2.44 41.40
CA LEU A 29 -21.47 -1.76 40.89
C LEU A 29 -21.95 -0.52 40.15
N GLU A 30 -22.39 0.49 40.89
CA GLU A 30 -22.27 1.84 40.39
C GLU A 30 -20.78 2.22 40.52
N PRO A 31 -20.04 2.37 39.45
CA PRO A 31 -18.81 3.11 39.50
C PRO A 31 -19.22 4.58 39.69
N SER A 32 -18.93 5.14 40.83
CA SER A 32 -18.84 6.58 41.00
C SER A 32 -17.96 7.11 39.90
N ILE A 33 -18.60 7.75 38.93
CA ILE A 33 -17.92 8.58 37.94
C ILE A 33 -17.44 9.79 38.71
N GLU A 34 -16.30 9.62 39.37
CA GLU A 34 -15.47 10.74 39.75
C GLU A 34 -15.15 11.47 38.45
N SER A 35 -15.84 12.59 38.29
CA SER A 35 -15.66 13.51 37.20
C SER A 35 -14.24 14.07 37.28
N SER A 36 -13.27 13.24 36.95
CA SER A 36 -11.96 13.69 36.54
C SER A 36 -12.20 14.43 35.22
N ARG A 37 -12.37 15.73 35.37
CA ARG A 37 -12.26 16.69 34.31
C ARG A 37 -10.90 16.46 33.65
N ILE A 38 -10.88 15.51 32.72
CA ILE A 38 -9.81 15.43 31.73
C ILE A 38 -9.99 16.71 30.92
N GLU A 39 -9.28 17.75 31.34
CA GLU A 39 -8.92 18.78 30.38
C GLU A 39 -8.26 18.02 29.24
N ALA A 40 -9.05 17.80 28.21
CA ALA A 40 -8.52 17.41 26.94
C ALA A 40 -7.48 18.49 26.62
N ARG A 41 -6.23 18.21 26.98
CA ARG A 41 -5.11 18.82 26.29
C ARG A 41 -5.39 18.46 24.85
N ILE A 42 -5.92 19.43 24.15
CA ILE A 42 -5.87 19.48 22.70
C ILE A 42 -4.37 19.54 22.45
N ASP A 43 -3.76 18.35 22.31
CA ASP A 43 -2.46 18.30 21.65
C ASP A 43 -2.67 19.06 20.34
N PRO A 44 -1.90 20.10 20.10
CA PRO A 44 -2.00 20.80 18.84
C PRO A 44 -1.87 19.72 17.80
N SER A 45 -2.94 19.52 17.03
CA SER A 45 -2.99 18.70 15.82
C SER A 45 -1.60 18.68 15.24
N PRO A 46 -1.00 17.49 14.96
CA PRO A 46 0.34 17.46 14.44
C PRO A 46 0.35 18.50 13.34
N LYS A 47 1.09 19.60 13.57
CA LYS A 47 1.27 20.65 12.61
C LYS A 47 1.59 19.89 11.36
N SER A 48 0.68 19.94 10.38
CA SER A 48 0.98 19.55 9.02
C SER A 48 2.40 20.08 8.83
N THR A 49 3.34 19.16 8.85
CA THR A 49 4.74 19.50 8.65
C THR A 49 4.68 19.99 7.23
N GLN A 50 4.57 21.29 7.07
CA GLN A 50 4.85 21.93 5.80
C GLN A 50 6.21 21.38 5.47
N PHE A 51 6.25 20.43 4.52
CA PHE A 51 7.49 19.98 3.93
C PHE A 51 8.10 21.24 3.32
N ALA A 52 8.78 21.99 4.19
CA ALA A 52 9.46 23.21 3.80
C ALA A 52 10.35 22.77 2.64
N ASN A 53 10.12 23.39 1.49
CA ASN A 53 10.92 23.24 0.29
C ASN A 53 12.40 23.25 0.67
N GLN A 54 12.98 22.07 0.93
CA GLN A 54 14.41 21.98 1.06
C GLN A 54 14.93 21.94 -0.37
N PRO A 55 15.64 22.96 -0.83
CA PRO A 55 15.99 23.14 -2.24
C PRO A 55 16.84 22.00 -2.82
N ASN A 56 17.32 21.09 -1.97
CA ASN A 56 18.17 19.98 -2.36
C ASN A 56 17.47 18.61 -2.25
N GLN A 57 16.19 18.56 -1.90
CA GLN A 57 15.46 17.29 -1.87
C GLN A 57 14.95 16.93 -3.26
N ILE A 58 15.16 15.66 -3.63
CA ILE A 58 14.76 15.09 -4.90
C ILE A 58 13.71 14.04 -4.66
N TRP A 59 12.69 14.07 -5.48
CA TRP A 59 11.56 13.18 -5.43
C TRP A 59 11.34 12.51 -6.78
N THR A 60 10.60 11.44 -6.79
CA THR A 60 9.92 10.89 -7.97
C THR A 60 8.49 10.56 -7.58
N TYR A 61 7.62 10.34 -8.55
CA TYR A 61 6.28 9.87 -8.26
C TYR A 61 6.21 8.34 -8.30
N ASN A 62 5.45 7.79 -7.35
CA ASN A 62 4.95 6.43 -7.36
C ASN A 62 3.42 6.55 -7.42
N CYS A 63 2.88 6.50 -8.62
CA CYS A 63 1.52 6.91 -8.95
C CYS A 63 1.22 8.37 -8.54
N GLU A 64 0.39 8.59 -7.53
CA GLU A 64 0.03 9.91 -7.01
C GLU A 64 0.98 10.43 -5.92
N PHE A 65 1.78 9.55 -5.31
CA PHE A 65 2.58 9.89 -4.15
C PHE A 65 4.02 10.26 -4.53
N PRO A 66 4.51 11.44 -4.11
CA PRO A 66 5.93 11.75 -4.24
C PRO A 66 6.73 10.97 -3.21
N GLU A 67 7.76 10.28 -3.65
CA GLU A 67 8.64 9.47 -2.81
C GLU A 67 10.11 9.77 -3.06
N GLN A 68 10.92 9.56 -2.04
CA GLN A 68 12.38 9.62 -2.12
C GLN A 68 12.95 8.21 -2.07
N ARG A 69 13.72 7.84 -3.09
CA ARG A 69 14.36 6.52 -3.18
C ARG A 69 13.39 5.35 -2.98
N PRO A 70 12.24 5.34 -3.68
CA PRO A 70 11.28 4.24 -3.54
C PRO A 70 11.93 2.88 -3.84
N GLU A 71 11.59 1.86 -3.07
CA GLU A 71 11.99 0.48 -3.35
C GLU A 71 11.10 -0.17 -4.41
N THR A 72 9.93 0.42 -4.68
CA THR A 72 8.99 -0.01 -5.71
C THR A 72 8.47 1.20 -6.45
N ILE A 73 8.35 1.11 -7.77
CA ILE A 73 7.67 2.10 -8.62
C ILE A 73 6.64 1.36 -9.45
N LEU A 74 5.37 1.72 -9.28
CA LEU A 74 4.26 1.25 -10.12
C LEU A 74 4.24 2.04 -11.42
N LEU A 75 4.15 1.34 -12.55
CA LEU A 75 4.03 1.96 -13.86
C LEU A 75 2.55 2.05 -14.27
N THR A 76 1.75 1.06 -13.87
CA THR A 76 0.29 1.07 -14.06
C THR A 76 -0.39 1.18 -12.70
N CYS A 77 -0.96 2.36 -12.44
CA CYS A 77 -1.42 2.72 -11.10
C CYS A 77 -2.75 2.06 -10.69
N ALA A 78 -3.56 1.61 -11.64
CA ALA A 78 -4.87 1.05 -11.34
C ALA A 78 -4.82 -0.41 -10.87
N ASP A 79 -3.95 -1.21 -11.48
CA ASP A 79 -3.88 -2.66 -11.28
C ASP A 79 -2.50 -3.17 -10.87
N GLY A 80 -1.48 -2.29 -10.88
CA GLY A 80 -0.11 -2.70 -10.61
C GLY A 80 0.41 -3.75 -11.59
N GLY A 81 -0.16 -3.82 -12.79
CA GLY A 81 0.19 -4.79 -13.80
C GLY A 81 1.66 -4.73 -14.18
N TRP A 82 2.21 -3.52 -14.26
CA TRP A 82 3.62 -3.26 -14.54
C TRP A 82 4.26 -2.49 -13.39
N MET A 83 5.42 -2.94 -12.94
CA MET A 83 6.14 -2.30 -11.83
C MET A 83 7.63 -2.60 -11.89
N VAL A 84 8.40 -1.81 -11.15
CA VAL A 84 9.77 -2.15 -10.79
C VAL A 84 9.83 -2.28 -9.27
N THR A 85 10.35 -3.40 -8.79
CA THR A 85 10.45 -3.72 -7.37
C THR A 85 11.90 -3.96 -6.96
N GLU A 86 12.14 -4.08 -5.65
CA GLU A 86 13.47 -4.34 -5.07
C GLU A 86 14.53 -3.35 -5.56
N ILE A 87 14.15 -2.09 -5.78
CA ILE A 87 15.07 -1.09 -6.31
C ILE A 87 16.13 -0.76 -5.25
N LYS A 88 17.38 -0.91 -5.65
CA LYS A 88 18.55 -0.47 -4.88
C LYS A 88 19.21 0.67 -5.63
N TRP A 89 19.06 1.87 -5.08
CA TRP A 89 19.61 3.08 -5.68
C TRP A 89 21.11 3.21 -5.39
N ASN A 90 21.88 3.37 -6.45
CA ASN A 90 23.33 3.62 -6.40
C ASN A 90 23.63 5.12 -6.33
N SER A 91 22.81 5.95 -6.97
CA SER A 91 22.90 7.41 -6.94
C SER A 91 21.53 8.03 -6.86
N TRP A 92 21.45 9.24 -6.25
CA TRP A 92 20.22 10.02 -6.14
C TRP A 92 20.60 11.49 -6.03
N THR A 93 20.46 12.23 -7.12
CA THR A 93 20.92 13.60 -7.27
C THR A 93 19.89 14.48 -7.98
N LEU A 94 20.08 15.80 -7.95
CA LEU A 94 19.21 16.76 -8.66
C LEU A 94 19.11 16.49 -10.17
N ASN A 95 20.14 15.90 -10.77
CA ASN A 95 20.19 15.68 -12.21
C ASN A 95 19.74 14.28 -12.62
N GLY A 96 19.50 13.39 -11.67
CA GLY A 96 19.06 12.03 -11.94
C GLY A 96 19.43 11.06 -10.84
N ALA A 97 18.86 9.87 -10.94
CA ALA A 97 19.14 8.74 -10.07
C ALA A 97 19.42 7.49 -10.89
N SER A 98 20.18 6.56 -10.34
CA SER A 98 20.47 5.28 -10.98
C SER A 98 20.43 4.16 -9.96
N GLY A 99 20.01 2.98 -10.39
CA GLY A 99 19.89 1.82 -9.52
C GLY A 99 19.73 0.52 -10.30
N VAL A 100 19.39 -0.53 -9.57
CA VAL A 100 19.05 -1.84 -10.10
C VAL A 100 17.79 -2.34 -9.41
N GLY A 101 17.01 -3.17 -10.09
CA GLY A 101 15.78 -3.73 -9.53
C GLY A 101 15.29 -4.92 -10.34
N ILE A 102 14.03 -5.28 -10.12
CA ILE A 102 13.30 -6.30 -10.87
C ILE A 102 12.11 -5.62 -11.54
N TYR A 103 12.08 -5.60 -12.87
CA TYR A 103 10.90 -5.27 -13.64
C TYR A 103 9.97 -6.46 -13.64
N SER A 104 8.71 -6.25 -13.34
CA SER A 104 7.68 -7.28 -13.24
C SER A 104 6.45 -6.88 -14.04
N GLU A 105 6.02 -7.73 -14.94
CA GLU A 105 4.87 -7.53 -15.82
C GLU A 105 3.88 -8.69 -15.67
N ASN A 106 2.63 -8.37 -15.35
CA ASN A 106 1.54 -9.33 -15.32
C ASN A 106 1.04 -9.56 -16.75
N GLN A 107 1.00 -10.81 -17.18
CA GLN A 107 0.56 -11.19 -18.53
C GLN A 107 -0.96 -11.13 -18.69
N CYS A 108 -1.72 -11.06 -17.58
CA CYS A 108 -3.18 -11.04 -17.59
C CYS A 108 -3.82 -12.21 -18.38
N ASP A 109 -3.18 -13.36 -18.35
CA ASP A 109 -3.69 -14.58 -19.00
C ASP A 109 -3.92 -15.66 -17.92
N PRO A 110 -5.15 -16.14 -17.71
CA PRO A 110 -6.41 -15.82 -18.40
C PRO A 110 -7.03 -14.46 -17.98
N ASP A 111 -6.61 -13.88 -16.88
CA ASP A 111 -7.03 -12.57 -16.36
C ASP A 111 -5.94 -11.93 -15.49
N CYS A 112 -6.08 -10.65 -15.13
CA CYS A 112 -5.05 -9.95 -14.37
C CYS A 112 -5.02 -10.30 -12.87
N ALA A 113 -6.05 -10.98 -12.34
CA ALA A 113 -6.07 -11.40 -10.94
C ALA A 113 -5.27 -12.70 -10.72
N THR A 114 -5.25 -13.57 -11.72
CA THR A 114 -4.63 -14.90 -11.67
C THR A 114 -3.47 -15.06 -12.66
N GLY A 115 -3.20 -14.05 -13.47
CA GLY A 115 -2.18 -14.06 -14.50
C GLY A 115 -0.76 -14.23 -13.97
N GLU A 116 0.07 -14.92 -14.74
CA GLU A 116 1.49 -15.07 -14.44
C GLU A 116 2.23 -13.74 -14.55
N ARG A 117 3.22 -13.53 -13.68
CA ARG A 117 4.12 -12.39 -13.76
C ARG A 117 5.46 -12.83 -14.36
N LEU A 118 5.93 -12.04 -15.31
CA LEU A 118 7.25 -12.22 -15.89
C LEU A 118 8.21 -11.19 -15.31
N ASP A 119 9.29 -11.68 -14.73
CA ASP A 119 10.28 -10.88 -14.03
C ASP A 119 11.59 -10.78 -14.82
N SER A 120 12.16 -9.58 -14.84
CA SER A 120 13.47 -9.32 -15.46
C SER A 120 14.35 -8.47 -14.55
N LYS A 121 15.60 -8.89 -14.35
CA LYS A 121 16.60 -8.05 -13.65
C LYS A 121 16.98 -6.88 -14.52
N VAL A 122 16.87 -5.66 -13.97
CA VAL A 122 17.05 -4.43 -14.73
C VAL A 122 18.03 -3.45 -14.08
N LYS A 123 18.55 -2.55 -14.91
CA LYS A 123 19.07 -1.25 -14.51
C LYS A 123 17.96 -0.25 -14.64
N VAL A 124 17.87 0.69 -13.70
CA VAL A 124 16.91 1.78 -13.72
C VAL A 124 17.61 3.11 -13.65
N ARG A 125 17.07 4.09 -14.35
CA ARG A 125 17.55 5.47 -14.33
C ARG A 125 16.37 6.42 -14.28
N LEU A 126 16.37 7.33 -13.31
CA LEU A 126 15.47 8.47 -13.29
C LEU A 126 16.18 9.70 -13.84
N SER A 127 15.47 10.47 -14.67
CA SER A 127 16.00 11.64 -15.36
C SER A 127 14.91 12.72 -15.54
N ASN A 128 15.23 13.76 -16.31
CA ASN A 128 14.33 14.87 -16.64
C ASN A 128 13.74 15.53 -15.40
N PRO A 129 14.58 16.28 -14.62
CA PRO A 129 14.09 17.00 -13.46
C PRO A 129 13.13 18.12 -13.86
N ILE A 130 12.00 18.19 -13.14
CA ILE A 130 11.01 19.27 -13.22
C ILE A 130 10.73 19.82 -11.83
N ILE A 131 10.14 21.01 -11.75
CA ILE A 131 9.56 21.50 -10.51
C ILE A 131 8.04 21.32 -10.59
N HIS A 132 7.50 20.53 -9.68
CA HIS A 132 6.07 20.35 -9.53
C HIS A 132 5.67 20.56 -8.07
N LYS A 133 4.70 21.46 -7.83
CA LYS A 133 4.25 21.86 -6.48
C LYS A 133 5.41 22.18 -5.51
N GLY A 134 6.43 22.86 -6.04
CA GLY A 134 7.60 23.30 -5.28
C GLY A 134 8.62 22.22 -4.95
N ARG A 135 8.48 21.00 -5.50
CA ARG A 135 9.42 19.89 -5.35
C ARG A 135 10.20 19.66 -6.63
N ASN A 136 11.47 19.27 -6.49
CA ASN A 136 12.27 18.78 -7.62
C ASN A 136 11.89 17.31 -7.88
N ILE A 137 11.29 17.03 -9.02
CA ILE A 137 10.78 15.71 -9.41
C ILE A 137 11.60 15.17 -10.58
N LEU A 138 12.11 13.97 -10.46
CA LEU A 138 12.62 13.19 -11.60
C LEU A 138 11.43 12.47 -12.23
N GLN A 139 11.08 12.82 -13.47
CA GLN A 139 9.83 12.38 -14.08
C GLN A 139 9.95 11.20 -15.04
N THR A 140 11.13 10.94 -15.58
CA THR A 140 11.33 9.87 -16.58
C THR A 140 12.10 8.72 -15.96
N LEU A 141 11.50 7.53 -15.98
CA LEU A 141 12.12 6.27 -15.58
C LEU A 141 12.49 5.48 -16.83
N ASP A 142 13.78 5.29 -17.06
CA ASP A 142 14.31 4.40 -18.07
C ASP A 142 14.65 3.05 -17.42
N ILE A 143 14.26 1.96 -18.07
CA ILE A 143 14.40 0.57 -17.62
C ILE A 143 15.14 -0.20 -18.71
N GLU A 144 16.29 -0.75 -18.39
CA GLU A 144 17.11 -1.56 -19.27
C GLU A 144 17.37 -2.94 -18.67
N PRO A 145 17.18 -4.03 -19.42
CA PRO A 145 17.49 -5.36 -18.91
C PRO A 145 18.99 -5.51 -18.64
N LYS A 146 19.34 -6.29 -17.61
CA LYS A 146 20.74 -6.62 -17.33
C LYS A 146 21.24 -7.75 -18.23
N ASN A 147 22.53 -7.73 -18.51
CA ASN A 147 23.27 -8.85 -19.16
C ASN A 147 22.75 -9.21 -20.58
N GLY A 148 22.26 -8.24 -21.34
CA GLY A 148 21.81 -8.48 -22.72
C GLY A 148 20.53 -9.34 -22.83
N SER A 149 19.80 -9.53 -21.72
CA SER A 149 18.46 -10.12 -21.75
C SER A 149 17.46 -9.15 -22.37
N GLN A 150 16.23 -9.59 -22.54
CA GLN A 150 15.10 -8.76 -22.98
C GLN A 150 14.09 -8.61 -21.84
N LEU A 151 13.33 -7.54 -21.88
CA LEU A 151 12.11 -7.42 -21.09
C LEU A 151 11.00 -8.25 -21.72
N PRO A 152 9.94 -8.60 -21.00
CA PRO A 152 8.76 -9.26 -21.56
C PRO A 152 8.27 -8.52 -22.81
N GLY A 153 7.80 -9.29 -23.83
CA GLY A 153 7.43 -8.75 -25.14
C GLY A 153 8.60 -8.34 -26.01
N ASP A 154 9.77 -8.97 -25.84
CA ASP A 154 11.00 -8.79 -26.65
C ASP A 154 11.53 -7.35 -26.67
N ARG A 155 11.21 -6.57 -25.63
CA ARG A 155 11.63 -5.17 -25.52
C ARG A 155 13.08 -5.10 -25.05
N THR A 156 13.87 -4.27 -25.70
CA THR A 156 15.27 -4.00 -25.34
C THR A 156 15.39 -2.92 -24.26
N SER A 157 14.38 -2.09 -24.09
CA SER A 157 14.27 -1.07 -23.06
C SER A 157 12.83 -0.58 -22.93
N LEU A 158 12.53 0.12 -21.85
CA LEU A 158 11.27 0.80 -21.62
C LEU A 158 11.55 2.16 -21.01
N SER A 159 10.87 3.20 -21.48
CA SER A 159 10.89 4.54 -20.89
C SER A 159 9.48 4.92 -20.44
N TRP A 160 9.33 5.41 -19.22
CA TRP A 160 8.05 5.70 -18.61
C TRP A 160 8.04 7.06 -17.93
N ASN A 161 6.99 7.86 -18.16
CA ASN A 161 6.80 9.10 -17.40
C ASN A 161 6.04 8.82 -16.10
N VAL A 162 6.77 8.68 -15.00
CA VAL A 162 6.21 8.37 -13.67
C VAL A 162 5.45 9.54 -13.06
N ALA A 163 5.63 10.75 -13.56
CA ALA A 163 4.94 11.95 -13.06
C ALA A 163 3.65 12.25 -13.82
N GLU A 164 3.41 11.65 -14.98
CA GLU A 164 2.26 11.98 -15.83
C GLU A 164 0.93 11.81 -15.11
N PHE A 165 0.75 10.70 -14.41
CA PHE A 165 -0.48 10.41 -13.69
C PHE A 165 -0.75 11.45 -12.60
N ALA A 166 0.22 11.70 -11.73
CA ALA A 166 0.09 12.67 -10.64
C ALA A 166 -0.16 14.11 -11.14
N ILE A 167 0.54 14.52 -12.21
CA ILE A 167 0.38 15.85 -12.80
C ILE A 167 -1.01 16.01 -13.44
N ARG A 168 -1.45 15.01 -14.21
CA ARG A 168 -2.74 15.05 -14.91
C ARG A 168 -3.91 15.03 -13.94
N MET A 169 -3.84 14.23 -12.89
CA MET A 169 -4.91 14.12 -11.90
C MET A 169 -4.92 15.29 -10.91
N ASN A 170 -3.85 16.09 -10.86
CA ASN A 170 -3.68 17.20 -9.90
C ASN A 170 -4.00 16.81 -8.44
N TRP A 171 -3.67 15.59 -8.07
CA TRP A 171 -4.14 14.89 -6.88
C TRP A 171 -3.62 15.46 -5.57
N GLU A 172 -2.45 16.08 -5.57
CA GLU A 172 -1.94 16.77 -4.39
C GLU A 172 -2.45 18.22 -4.35
N SER A 173 -3.43 18.46 -3.53
CA SER A 173 -3.86 19.82 -3.17
C SER A 173 -3.05 20.36 -1.98
#